data_1f7bc2a7959edb28b462234e52301f73
#
_entry.id   1f7bc2a7959edb28b462234e52301f73
#
_cell.length_a   1.000
_cell.length_b   1.000
_cell.length_c   1.000
_cell.angle_alpha   90.00
_cell.angle_beta   90.00
_cell.angle_gamma   90.00
#
_symmetry.space_group_name_H-M   'P 1'
#
loop_
_entity.id
_entity.type
_entity.pdbx_description
1 polymer ?
#
loop_
_entity_poly.entity_id
_entity_poly.type
_entity_poly.pdbx_seq_one_letter_code
_entity_poly.pdbx_strand_id
1 'polypeptide(L)'
;MTILNYFSPAEKLNQARRTLMAPHPEGETASFADAFALCNTCRNELDQVDDELARDWIKGIRKIMETSGLDDPDRRGLYVVRAEQLTLDEKSEFSRIVDELASWLSRRVFAENDA
;
A
#
# COMPACT_ATOMS: atom_id res chain seq x y z
N MET A 1 -9.08 25.89 1.07
CA MET A 1 -9.47 24.47 1.01
C MET A 1 -8.46 23.69 0.20
N THR A 2 -7.94 22.62 0.78
CA THR A 2 -6.95 21.78 0.11
C THR A 2 -7.69 20.78 -0.80
N ILE A 3 -7.37 20.78 -2.09
CA ILE A 3 -7.91 19.81 -3.04
C ILE A 3 -6.96 18.61 -3.05
N LEU A 4 -7.49 17.42 -2.79
CA LEU A 4 -6.69 16.21 -2.83
C LEU A 4 -6.24 15.92 -4.27
N ASN A 5 -4.92 15.77 -4.45
CA ASN A 5 -4.35 15.36 -5.71
C ASN A 5 -4.19 13.84 -5.71
N TYR A 6 -4.97 13.15 -6.53
CA TYR A 6 -4.96 11.69 -6.60
C TYR A 6 -3.79 11.12 -7.40
N PHE A 7 -3.07 11.95 -8.14
CA PHE A 7 -1.98 11.47 -9.01
C PHE A 7 -0.85 10.78 -8.21
N SER A 8 -0.38 11.43 -7.16
CA SER A 8 0.73 10.88 -6.36
C SER A 8 0.37 9.56 -5.68
N PRO A 9 -0.75 9.46 -4.93
CA PRO A 9 -1.11 8.17 -4.33
C PRO A 9 -1.44 7.11 -5.38
N ALA A 10 -2.04 7.48 -6.51
CA ALA A 10 -2.31 6.52 -7.60
C ALA A 10 -1.00 5.94 -8.14
N GLU A 11 0.00 6.79 -8.35
CA GLU A 11 1.32 6.33 -8.82
C GLU A 11 1.96 5.37 -7.83
N LYS A 12 1.95 5.69 -6.54
CA LYS A 12 2.56 4.85 -5.51
C LYS A 12 1.83 3.52 -5.36
N LEU A 13 0.51 3.51 -5.37
CA LEU A 13 -0.26 2.27 -5.29
C LEU A 13 -0.09 1.41 -6.53
N ASN A 14 0.03 2.01 -7.72
CA ASN A 14 0.33 1.26 -8.93
C ASN A 14 1.74 0.66 -8.90
N GLN A 15 2.72 1.38 -8.34
CA GLN A 15 4.05 0.82 -8.14
C GLN A 15 4.03 -0.34 -7.16
N ALA A 16 3.29 -0.21 -6.05
CA ALA A 16 3.12 -1.29 -5.08
C ALA A 16 2.49 -2.52 -5.72
N ARG A 17 1.45 -2.32 -6.52
CA ARG A 17 0.78 -3.41 -7.24
C ARG A 17 1.77 -4.14 -8.16
N ARG A 18 2.55 -3.39 -8.94
CA ARG A 18 3.55 -4.00 -9.83
C ARG A 18 4.62 -4.76 -9.07
N THR A 19 5.05 -4.21 -7.93
CA THR A 19 6.04 -4.86 -7.06
C THR A 19 5.53 -6.21 -6.57
N LEU A 20 4.24 -6.31 -6.23
CA LEU A 20 3.65 -7.55 -5.76
C LEU A 20 3.41 -8.56 -6.89
N MET A 21 3.28 -8.11 -8.13
CA MET A 21 3.03 -8.98 -9.28
C MET A 21 4.30 -9.58 -9.88
N ALA A 22 5.43 -8.92 -9.72
CA ALA A 22 6.69 -9.35 -10.34
C ALA A 22 7.56 -10.11 -9.33
N PRO A 23 8.31 -11.13 -9.78
CA PRO A 23 9.29 -11.76 -8.90
C PRO A 23 10.34 -10.75 -8.44
N HIS A 24 10.64 -10.77 -7.14
CA HIS A 24 11.66 -9.90 -6.56
C HIS A 24 12.99 -10.64 -6.49
N PRO A 25 14.13 -9.99 -6.86
CA PRO A 25 15.44 -10.65 -6.76
C PRO A 25 15.76 -11.18 -5.37
N GLU A 26 15.25 -10.54 -4.33
CA GLU A 26 15.49 -10.92 -2.94
C GLU A 26 14.33 -11.71 -2.32
N GLY A 27 13.32 -12.07 -3.11
CA GLY A 27 12.22 -12.91 -2.68
C GLY A 27 10.94 -12.16 -2.30
N GLU A 28 9.91 -12.92 -1.98
CA GLU A 28 8.56 -12.43 -1.70
C GLU A 28 8.50 -11.48 -0.50
N THR A 29 9.26 -11.77 0.56
CA THR A 29 9.30 -10.89 1.74
C THR A 29 9.73 -9.48 1.36
N ALA A 30 10.74 -9.36 0.50
CA ALA A 30 11.21 -8.07 0.02
C ALA A 30 10.15 -7.35 -0.80
N SER A 31 9.37 -8.09 -1.61
CA SER A 31 8.26 -7.51 -2.37
C SER A 31 7.22 -6.86 -1.44
N PHE A 32 6.82 -7.56 -0.39
CA PHE A 32 5.86 -7.01 0.58
C PHE A 32 6.43 -5.83 1.34
N ALA A 33 7.70 -5.91 1.77
CA ALA A 33 8.34 -4.78 2.47
C ALA A 33 8.41 -3.54 1.58
N ASP A 34 8.75 -3.69 0.30
CA ASP A 34 8.79 -2.59 -0.65
C ASP A 34 7.41 -2.00 -0.88
N ALA A 35 6.38 -2.85 -0.99
CA ALA A 35 5.00 -2.39 -1.14
C ALA A 35 4.52 -1.62 0.10
N PHE A 36 4.88 -2.07 1.29
CA PHE A 36 4.58 -1.33 2.53
C PHE A 36 5.21 0.07 2.50
N ALA A 37 6.47 0.17 2.10
CA ALA A 37 7.16 1.45 2.02
C ALA A 37 6.49 2.40 1.02
N LEU A 38 6.04 1.88 -0.12
CA LEU A 38 5.33 2.69 -1.13
C LEU A 38 4.00 3.21 -0.58
N CYS A 39 3.24 2.36 0.10
CA CYS A 39 1.98 2.78 0.73
C CYS A 39 2.23 3.84 1.80
N ASN A 40 3.30 3.70 2.57
CA ASN A 40 3.65 4.67 3.60
C ASN A 40 4.07 6.02 3.02
N THR A 41 4.70 6.03 1.84
CA THR A 41 5.13 7.26 1.18
C THR A 41 3.95 8.19 0.88
N CYS A 42 2.79 7.64 0.54
CA CYS A 42 1.59 8.45 0.25
C CYS A 42 0.57 8.42 1.39
N ARG A 43 1.02 8.15 2.61
CA ARG A 43 0.14 8.03 3.78
C ARG A 43 -0.72 9.28 4.01
N ASN A 44 -0.11 10.45 3.93
CA ASN A 44 -0.83 11.71 4.18
C ASN A 44 -1.94 11.94 3.18
N GLU A 45 -1.68 11.64 1.91
CA GLU A 45 -2.67 11.77 0.84
C GLU A 45 -3.80 10.76 1.03
N LEU A 46 -3.47 9.53 1.41
CA LEU A 46 -4.49 8.51 1.69
C LEU A 46 -5.36 8.89 2.89
N ASP A 47 -4.80 9.58 3.88
CA ASP A 47 -5.58 10.06 5.03
C ASP A 47 -6.66 11.05 4.64
N GLN A 48 -6.53 11.72 3.50
CA GLN A 48 -7.48 12.72 3.04
C GLN A 48 -8.59 12.13 2.16
N VAL A 49 -8.51 10.85 1.81
CA VAL A 49 -9.54 10.18 1.01
C VAL A 49 -10.80 10.03 1.87
N ASP A 50 -11.94 10.47 1.32
CA ASP A 50 -13.21 10.53 2.06
C ASP A 50 -14.25 9.54 1.55
N ASP A 51 -13.93 8.72 0.58
CA ASP A 51 -14.83 7.67 0.09
C ASP A 51 -14.84 6.49 1.07
N GLU A 52 -16.04 6.05 1.46
CA GLU A 52 -16.21 5.01 2.48
C GLU A 52 -15.52 3.70 2.11
N LEU A 53 -15.72 3.23 0.87
CA LEU A 53 -15.13 1.98 0.42
C LEU A 53 -13.61 2.07 0.34
N ALA A 54 -13.10 3.17 -0.20
CA ALA A 54 -11.66 3.40 -0.28
C ALA A 54 -11.03 3.49 1.11
N ARG A 55 -11.72 4.10 2.06
CA ARG A 55 -11.24 4.18 3.45
C ARG A 55 -11.13 2.80 4.10
N ASP A 56 -12.06 1.90 3.79
CA ASP A 56 -11.98 0.53 4.30
C ASP A 56 -10.74 -0.18 3.76
N TRP A 57 -10.42 -0.01 2.49
CA TRP A 57 -9.18 -0.55 1.90
C TRP A 57 -7.96 0.03 2.58
N ILE A 58 -7.93 1.35 2.80
CA ILE A 58 -6.80 2.03 3.45
C ILE A 58 -6.60 1.51 4.87
N LYS A 59 -7.68 1.32 5.63
CA LYS A 59 -7.60 0.74 6.97
C LYS A 59 -7.04 -0.68 6.94
N GLY A 60 -7.47 -1.49 5.97
CA GLY A 60 -6.97 -2.85 5.80
C GLY A 60 -5.47 -2.88 5.50
N ILE A 61 -5.01 -2.00 4.63
CA ILE A 61 -3.58 -1.87 4.32
C ILE A 61 -2.80 -1.52 5.58
N ARG A 62 -3.25 -0.52 6.34
CA ARG A 62 -2.57 -0.07 7.54
C ARG A 62 -2.51 -1.16 8.61
N LYS A 63 -3.57 -1.90 8.78
CA LYS A 63 -3.62 -3.00 9.74
C LYS A 63 -2.59 -4.07 9.39
N ILE A 64 -2.50 -4.43 8.12
CA ILE A 64 -1.57 -5.48 7.68
C ILE A 64 -0.12 -5.03 7.80
N MET A 65 0.19 -3.76 7.50
CA MET A 65 1.57 -3.26 7.55
C MET A 65 1.98 -2.70 8.91
N GLU A 66 1.15 -2.85 9.94
CA GLU A 66 1.42 -2.32 11.28
C GLU A 66 2.67 -2.96 11.88
N THR A 67 3.55 -2.12 12.41
CA THR A 67 4.83 -2.57 12.97
C THR A 67 4.95 -2.35 14.48
N SER A 68 3.91 -1.86 15.14
CA SER A 68 3.93 -1.61 16.58
C SER A 68 4.25 -2.90 17.34
N GLY A 69 5.15 -2.81 18.29
CA GLY A 69 5.52 -3.96 19.13
C GLY A 69 6.48 -4.96 18.49
N LEU A 70 6.93 -4.70 17.25
CA LEU A 70 7.90 -5.58 16.60
C LEU A 70 9.32 -5.18 16.98
N ASP A 71 10.18 -6.20 17.13
CA ASP A 71 11.62 -6.02 17.35
C ASP A 71 12.37 -6.23 16.03
N ASP A 72 13.45 -5.50 15.84
CA ASP A 72 14.33 -5.64 14.68
C ASP A 72 15.79 -5.73 15.14
N PRO A 73 16.16 -6.84 15.80
CA PRO A 73 17.50 -6.98 16.36
C PRO A 73 18.62 -6.97 15.32
N ASP A 74 18.32 -7.44 14.11
CA ASP A 74 19.28 -7.51 13.02
C ASP A 74 19.28 -6.24 12.14
N ARG A 75 18.49 -5.25 12.49
CA ARG A 75 18.40 -3.97 11.79
C ARG A 75 18.09 -4.11 10.29
N ARG A 76 17.19 -5.05 9.95
CA ARG A 76 16.77 -5.28 8.57
C ARG A 76 15.64 -4.34 8.13
N GLY A 77 15.03 -3.62 9.06
CA GLY A 77 13.88 -2.77 8.84
C GLY A 77 12.60 -3.42 9.33
N LEU A 78 11.73 -2.64 9.99
CA LEU A 78 10.50 -3.18 10.58
C LEU A 78 9.53 -3.71 9.53
N TYR A 79 9.52 -3.14 8.33
CA TYR A 79 8.66 -3.66 7.25
C TYR A 79 9.10 -5.05 6.80
N VAL A 80 10.40 -5.32 6.77
CA VAL A 80 10.92 -6.67 6.47
C VAL A 80 10.47 -7.65 7.55
N VAL A 81 10.62 -7.26 8.82
CA VAL A 81 10.19 -8.08 9.96
C VAL A 81 8.69 -8.39 9.87
N ARG A 82 7.87 -7.36 9.61
CA ARG A 82 6.42 -7.55 9.47
C ARG A 82 6.09 -8.44 8.29
N ALA A 83 6.72 -8.21 7.14
CA ALA A 83 6.47 -9.00 5.93
C ALA A 83 6.76 -10.48 6.15
N GLU A 84 7.81 -10.82 6.90
CA GLU A 84 8.12 -12.21 7.24
C GLU A 84 7.04 -12.89 8.07
N GLN A 85 6.28 -12.13 8.84
CA GLN A 85 5.25 -12.64 9.74
C GLN A 85 3.88 -12.79 9.08
N LEU A 86 3.72 -12.32 7.85
CA LEU A 86 2.42 -12.36 7.17
C LEU A 86 1.97 -13.81 6.93
N THR A 87 0.72 -14.08 7.29
CA THR A 87 0.07 -15.34 6.91
C THR A 87 -0.28 -15.30 5.43
N LEU A 88 -0.58 -16.46 4.85
CA LEU A 88 -1.03 -16.54 3.46
C LEU A 88 -2.28 -15.69 3.25
N ASP A 89 -3.23 -15.73 4.20
CA ASP A 89 -4.45 -14.94 4.11
C ASP A 89 -4.15 -13.44 4.12
N GLU A 90 -3.22 -12.99 4.97
CA GLU A 90 -2.82 -11.59 5.02
C GLU A 90 -2.14 -11.15 3.71
N LYS A 91 -1.30 -11.99 3.13
CA LYS A 91 -0.66 -11.72 1.84
C LYS A 91 -1.70 -11.57 0.73
N SER A 92 -2.65 -12.49 0.67
CA SER A 92 -3.74 -12.44 -0.32
C SER A 92 -4.60 -11.21 -0.14
N GLU A 93 -4.97 -10.90 1.10
CA GLU A 93 -5.81 -9.74 1.41
C GLU A 93 -5.10 -8.43 1.06
N PHE A 94 -3.83 -8.30 1.43
CA PHE A 94 -3.04 -7.11 1.12
C PHE A 94 -2.94 -6.89 -0.39
N SER A 95 -2.63 -7.95 -1.14
CA SER A 95 -2.51 -7.87 -2.60
C SER A 95 -3.83 -7.46 -3.25
N ARG A 96 -4.95 -8.02 -2.78
CA ARG A 96 -6.28 -7.68 -3.27
C ARG A 96 -6.62 -6.21 -3.00
N ILE A 97 -6.38 -5.75 -1.77
CA ILE A 97 -6.70 -4.37 -1.39
C ILE A 97 -5.85 -3.37 -2.18
N VAL A 98 -4.55 -3.64 -2.33
CA VAL A 98 -3.66 -2.77 -3.11
C VAL A 98 -4.15 -2.66 -4.55
N ASP A 99 -4.53 -3.78 -5.17
CA ASP A 99 -5.05 -3.78 -6.53
C ASP A 99 -6.32 -2.94 -6.65
N GLU A 100 -7.28 -3.14 -5.76
CA GLU A 100 -8.54 -2.42 -5.81
C GLU A 100 -8.36 -0.92 -5.54
N LEU A 101 -7.54 -0.57 -4.56
CA LEU A 101 -7.28 0.84 -4.25
C LEU A 101 -6.51 1.53 -5.39
N ALA A 102 -5.52 0.85 -5.96
CA ALA A 102 -4.79 1.39 -7.11
C ALA A 102 -5.73 1.68 -8.29
N SER A 103 -6.64 0.77 -8.56
CA SER A 103 -7.64 0.94 -9.62
C SER A 103 -8.58 2.11 -9.33
N TRP A 104 -9.06 2.21 -8.08
CA TRP A 104 -9.94 3.30 -7.67
C TRP A 104 -9.26 4.65 -7.81
N LEU A 105 -8.03 4.76 -7.33
CA LEU A 105 -7.26 6.01 -7.42
C LEU A 105 -6.99 6.39 -8.87
N SER A 106 -6.66 5.42 -9.72
CA SER A 106 -6.40 5.68 -11.15
C SER A 106 -7.64 6.24 -11.85
N ARG A 107 -8.82 5.71 -11.53
CA ARG A 107 -10.08 6.23 -12.08
C ARG A 107 -10.32 7.68 -11.65
N ARG A 108 -9.95 8.05 -10.42
CA ARG A 108 -10.06 9.44 -9.94
C ARG A 108 -9.13 10.38 -10.70
N VAL A 109 -7.92 9.94 -11.02
CA VAL A 109 -6.98 10.72 -11.81
C VAL A 109 -7.57 11.00 -13.20
N PHE A 110 -8.14 9.98 -13.85
CA PHE A 110 -8.78 10.15 -15.15
C PHE A 110 -9.98 11.11 -15.07
N ALA A 111 -10.80 11.00 -14.04
CA ALA A 111 -11.95 11.87 -13.86
C ALA A 111 -11.53 13.34 -13.70
N GLU A 112 -10.44 13.61 -12.98
CA GLU A 112 -9.89 14.96 -12.83
C GLU A 112 -9.39 15.52 -14.16
N ASN A 113 -8.74 14.69 -14.97
CA ASN A 113 -8.17 15.12 -16.24
C ASN A 113 -9.23 15.36 -17.31
N ASP A 114 -10.39 14.72 -17.22
CA ASP A 114 -11.49 14.87 -18.16
C ASP A 114 -12.42 16.04 -17.81
N ALA A 115 -12.23 16.64 -16.66
CA ALA A 115 -13.10 17.72 -16.19
C ALA A 115 -12.83 19.06 -16.86
#